data_486198ba298f1f50b83d5c2f0c0320dd
#
_entry.id   486198ba298f1f50b83d5c2f0c0320dd
#
_cell.length_a   1.000
_cell.length_b   1.000
_cell.length_c   1.000
_cell.angle_alpha   90.00
_cell.angle_beta   90.00
_cell.angle_gamma   90.00
#
_symmetry.space_group_name_H-M   'P 1'
#
loop_
_entity.id
_entity.type
_entity.pdbx_description
1 polymer ?
#
loop_
_entity_poly.entity_id
_entity_poly.type
_entity_poly.pdbx_seq_one_letter_code
_entity_poly.pdbx_strand_id
1 'polypeptide(L)'
;MICATSPNQCFLKLPEGETSVRKIAFFDAKPYDKPGFETFGQAHNMKFKYYETRLNADTAELARGCDAVCAFVNDTLDGAVLEALSALGIRVVALRCAGFNQVDPESAERLGITILRVPAYSPYAVAEHAMAMLLTSIRRIHKAYIRTRDFNFSLNNMTGFDLHGKTVGIIGTGRIGRVFMDICRGFGMRILAYDKYPAEDMSIPYVT
;
A
#
# COMPACT_ATOMS: atom_id res chain seq x y z
N MET A 1 14.08 -2.96 14.00
CA MET A 1 13.72 -4.30 13.47
C MET A 1 12.40 -4.22 12.72
N ILE A 2 12.41 -4.38 11.40
CA ILE A 2 11.19 -4.36 10.59
C ILE A 2 10.58 -5.75 10.65
N CYS A 3 9.50 -5.91 11.42
CA CYS A 3 8.85 -7.20 11.59
C CYS A 3 7.91 -7.48 10.40
N ALA A 4 8.31 -8.39 9.51
CA ALA A 4 7.45 -8.97 8.48
C ALA A 4 7.05 -10.38 8.92
N THR A 5 6.09 -10.50 9.82
CA THR A 5 5.59 -11.80 10.28
C THR A 5 4.25 -12.14 9.66
N SER A 6 3.99 -13.45 9.51
CA SER A 6 2.71 -13.98 9.04
C SER A 6 1.55 -13.54 9.97
N PRO A 7 0.29 -13.52 9.49
CA PRO A 7 -0.85 -12.95 10.22
C PRO A 7 -1.08 -13.47 11.65
N ASN A 8 -0.49 -14.61 12.00
CA ASN A 8 -0.72 -15.27 13.29
C ASN A 8 0.41 -15.11 14.32
N GLN A 9 1.47 -14.33 14.07
CA GLN A 9 2.63 -14.30 14.97
C GLN A 9 3.04 -12.90 15.47
N CYS A 10 2.40 -11.82 15.07
CA CYS A 10 2.71 -10.48 15.56
C CYS A 10 1.61 -9.91 16.48
N PHE A 11 1.13 -10.71 17.42
CA PHE A 11 0.57 -10.13 18.64
C PHE A 11 1.76 -9.84 19.55
N LEU A 12 2.09 -8.55 19.72
CA LEU A 12 2.80 -8.13 20.93
C LEU A 12 2.02 -8.77 22.09
N LYS A 13 2.56 -9.83 22.71
CA LYS A 13 2.01 -10.32 23.97
C LYS A 13 2.05 -9.14 24.92
N LEU A 14 0.90 -8.52 25.09
CA LEU A 14 0.71 -7.54 26.16
C LEU A 14 0.96 -8.28 27.47
N PRO A 15 1.67 -7.70 28.42
CA PRO A 15 1.75 -8.27 29.76
C PRO A 15 0.32 -8.49 30.25
N GLU A 16 0.03 -9.71 30.66
CA GLU A 16 -1.27 -10.07 31.24
C GLU A 16 -1.51 -9.17 32.47
N GLY A 17 -2.54 -8.31 32.41
CA GLY A 17 -2.97 -7.47 33.53
C GLY A 17 -3.07 -5.98 33.26
N GLU A 18 -2.63 -5.44 32.13
CA GLU A 18 -2.79 -4.01 31.83
C GLU A 18 -4.17 -3.72 31.20
N THR A 19 -5.10 -3.18 32.00
CA THR A 19 -6.43 -2.72 31.57
C THR A 19 -6.40 -1.29 30.98
N SER A 20 -5.23 -0.69 30.76
CA SER A 20 -5.14 0.67 30.23
C SER A 20 -5.50 0.72 28.74
N VAL A 21 -6.35 1.68 28.39
CA VAL A 21 -6.73 1.95 27.01
C VAL A 21 -5.52 2.53 26.27
N ARG A 22 -5.06 1.86 25.21
CA ARG A 22 -3.96 2.33 24.36
C ARG A 22 -4.44 3.41 23.40
N LYS A 23 -3.72 4.52 23.34
CA LYS A 23 -4.02 5.66 22.48
C LYS A 23 -3.11 5.63 21.26
N ILE A 24 -3.69 5.67 20.07
CA ILE A 24 -2.96 5.61 18.80
C ILE A 24 -3.16 6.95 18.07
N ALA A 25 -2.06 7.65 17.77
CA ALA A 25 -2.09 8.80 16.87
C ALA A 25 -2.17 8.30 15.43
N PHE A 26 -3.27 8.59 14.75
CA PHE A 26 -3.57 8.08 13.41
C PHE A 26 -3.47 9.22 12.40
N PHE A 27 -2.40 9.25 11.62
CA PHE A 27 -2.12 10.31 10.64
C PHE A 27 -2.64 9.99 9.24
N ASP A 28 -2.78 11.01 8.39
CA ASP A 28 -3.36 10.95 7.04
C ASP A 28 -4.67 10.15 7.01
N ALA A 29 -5.53 10.38 8.02
CA ALA A 29 -6.79 9.66 8.21
C ALA A 29 -7.79 10.03 7.10
N LYS A 30 -8.46 9.00 6.56
CA LYS A 30 -9.54 9.17 5.58
C LYS A 30 -10.88 8.74 6.20
N PRO A 31 -12.01 9.26 5.71
CA PRO A 31 -13.31 8.87 6.24
C PRO A 31 -13.56 7.36 6.25
N TYR A 32 -13.05 6.65 5.24
CA TYR A 32 -13.22 5.20 5.11
C TYR A 32 -12.38 4.37 6.10
N ASP A 33 -11.34 4.95 6.72
CA ASP A 33 -10.52 4.26 7.71
C ASP A 33 -11.30 4.07 9.03
N LYS A 34 -12.04 5.11 9.45
CA LYS A 34 -12.62 5.21 10.80
C LYS A 34 -13.49 4.01 11.19
N PRO A 35 -14.48 3.57 10.37
CA PRO A 35 -15.38 2.51 10.81
C PRO A 35 -14.68 1.20 11.19
N GLY A 36 -13.70 0.78 10.38
CA GLY A 36 -12.94 -0.45 10.63
C GLY A 36 -12.05 -0.36 11.87
N PHE A 37 -11.32 0.76 11.99
CA PHE A 37 -10.41 0.96 13.13
C PHE A 37 -11.17 1.19 14.44
N GLU A 38 -12.33 1.86 14.45
CA GLU A 38 -13.16 2.01 15.64
C GLU A 38 -13.71 0.66 16.12
N THR A 39 -14.22 -0.17 15.21
CA THR A 39 -14.67 -1.52 15.54
C THR A 39 -13.55 -2.36 16.15
N PHE A 40 -12.37 -2.34 15.55
CA PHE A 40 -11.20 -3.04 16.06
C PHE A 40 -10.73 -2.47 17.40
N GLY A 41 -10.74 -1.14 17.53
CA GLY A 41 -10.33 -0.45 18.74
C GLY A 41 -11.18 -0.82 19.95
N GLN A 42 -12.50 -0.88 19.78
CA GLN A 42 -13.42 -1.33 20.82
C GLN A 42 -13.15 -2.76 21.29
N ALA A 43 -12.85 -3.66 20.33
CA ALA A 43 -12.56 -5.06 20.63
C ALA A 43 -11.22 -5.27 21.37
N HIS A 44 -10.28 -4.33 21.24
CA HIS A 44 -8.90 -4.48 21.74
C HIS A 44 -8.45 -3.38 22.70
N ASN A 45 -9.37 -2.63 23.31
CA ASN A 45 -9.07 -1.52 24.22
C ASN A 45 -8.11 -0.48 23.63
N MET A 46 -8.32 -0.13 22.35
CA MET A 46 -7.56 0.90 21.65
C MET A 46 -8.47 2.09 21.34
N LYS A 47 -7.92 3.31 21.46
CA LYS A 47 -8.55 4.55 21.03
C LYS A 47 -7.69 5.22 19.98
N PHE A 48 -8.31 5.61 18.88
CA PHE A 48 -7.63 6.30 17.80
C PHE A 48 -7.89 7.80 17.87
N LYS A 49 -6.81 8.59 17.78
CA LYS A 49 -6.85 10.04 17.65
C LYS A 49 -6.53 10.37 16.20
N TYR A 50 -7.56 10.67 15.41
CA TYR A 50 -7.45 10.83 13.97
C TYR A 50 -7.00 12.23 13.60
N TYR A 51 -5.99 12.31 12.73
CA TYR A 51 -5.48 13.52 12.10
C TYR A 51 -5.56 13.36 10.59
N GLU A 52 -6.23 14.29 9.92
CA GLU A 52 -6.29 14.34 8.44
C GLU A 52 -4.98 14.84 7.85
N THR A 53 -4.15 15.51 8.66
CA THR A 53 -2.81 15.94 8.28
C THR A 53 -1.85 14.74 8.21
N ARG A 54 -0.82 14.89 7.37
CA ARG A 54 0.28 13.93 7.29
C ARG A 54 1.25 14.09 8.45
N LEU A 55 1.90 12.99 8.80
CA LEU A 55 3.02 12.98 9.72
C LEU A 55 4.26 13.54 9.04
N ASN A 56 4.87 14.53 9.67
CA ASN A 56 6.16 15.12 9.32
C ASN A 56 6.77 15.79 10.57
N ALA A 57 7.89 16.50 10.44
CA ALA A 57 8.56 17.14 11.56
C ALA A 57 7.67 18.17 12.29
N ASP A 58 6.81 18.91 11.55
CA ASP A 58 5.93 19.94 12.12
C ASP A 58 4.73 19.34 12.87
N THR A 59 4.31 18.14 12.49
CA THR A 59 3.09 17.51 13.00
C THR A 59 3.36 16.36 13.98
N ALA A 60 4.62 15.92 14.14
CA ALA A 60 4.99 14.83 15.05
C ALA A 60 4.52 15.07 16.49
N GLU A 61 4.51 16.33 16.93
CA GLU A 61 4.07 16.76 18.27
C GLU A 61 2.60 16.38 18.55
N LEU A 62 1.77 16.21 17.53
CA LEU A 62 0.38 15.77 17.69
C LEU A 62 0.25 14.36 18.28
N ALA A 63 1.31 13.56 18.23
CA ALA A 63 1.35 12.23 18.84
C ALA A 63 1.57 12.27 20.36
N ARG A 64 1.75 13.46 20.96
CA ARG A 64 1.95 13.61 22.41
C ARG A 64 0.82 12.95 23.21
N GLY A 65 1.22 12.12 24.17
CA GLY A 65 0.29 11.39 25.04
C GLY A 65 -0.40 10.20 24.36
N CYS A 66 0.12 9.77 23.21
CA CYS A 66 -0.24 8.50 22.57
C CYS A 66 0.83 7.44 22.85
N ASP A 67 0.45 6.18 22.77
CA ASP A 67 1.32 5.01 22.99
C ASP A 67 1.99 4.54 21.71
N ALA A 68 1.36 4.79 20.55
CA ALA A 68 1.85 4.41 19.25
C ALA A 68 1.36 5.37 18.16
N VAL A 69 1.96 5.24 16.99
CA VAL A 69 1.58 5.98 15.78
C VAL A 69 1.10 5.01 14.70
N CYS A 70 0.02 5.36 14.02
CA CYS A 70 -0.43 4.73 12.79
C CYS A 70 -0.21 5.70 11.61
N ALA A 71 0.66 5.31 10.68
CA ALA A 71 1.09 6.14 9.55
C ALA A 71 0.73 5.51 8.21
N PHE A 72 0.78 6.30 7.12
CA PHE A 72 0.45 5.87 5.78
C PHE A 72 1.59 6.15 4.79
N VAL A 73 1.38 5.81 3.53
CA VAL A 73 2.39 5.83 2.47
C VAL A 73 2.99 7.21 2.18
N ASN A 74 2.22 8.26 2.43
CA ASN A 74 2.64 9.65 2.17
C ASN A 74 3.15 10.38 3.43
N ASP A 75 3.20 9.70 4.57
CA ASP A 75 3.78 10.23 5.78
C ASP A 75 5.31 10.19 5.70
N THR A 76 5.98 11.08 6.43
CA THR A 76 7.43 11.11 6.55
C THR A 76 7.84 10.47 7.86
N LEU A 77 8.78 9.54 7.81
CA LEU A 77 9.35 8.82 8.95
C LEU A 77 10.88 8.78 8.82
N ASP A 78 11.46 9.94 8.47
CA ASP A 78 12.90 10.14 8.44
C ASP A 78 13.49 10.23 9.87
N GLY A 79 14.82 10.38 9.97
CA GLY A 79 15.51 10.44 11.24
C GLY A 79 14.97 11.51 12.17
N ALA A 80 14.64 12.71 11.65
CA ALA A 80 14.16 13.82 12.46
C ALA A 80 12.77 13.55 13.05
N VAL A 81 11.86 13.01 12.25
CA VAL A 81 10.52 12.62 12.71
C VAL A 81 10.59 11.49 13.72
N LEU A 82 11.43 10.48 13.48
CA LEU A 82 11.61 9.36 14.42
C LEU A 82 12.23 9.83 15.76
N GLU A 83 13.17 10.78 15.73
CA GLU A 83 13.71 11.40 16.95
C GLU A 83 12.64 12.17 17.74
N ALA A 84 11.81 12.95 17.05
CA ALA A 84 10.68 13.65 17.67
C ALA A 84 9.69 12.67 18.31
N LEU A 85 9.31 11.61 17.61
CA LEU A 85 8.42 10.56 18.14
C LEU A 85 9.05 9.84 19.34
N SER A 86 10.35 9.52 19.24
CA SER A 86 11.09 8.89 20.35
C SER A 86 11.12 9.77 21.61
N ALA A 87 11.31 11.09 21.45
CA ALA A 87 11.28 12.05 22.54
C ALA A 87 9.90 12.14 23.22
N LEU A 88 8.81 11.87 22.48
CA LEU A 88 7.45 11.76 23.00
C LEU A 88 7.15 10.40 23.68
N GLY A 89 8.12 9.48 23.69
CA GLY A 89 7.96 8.14 24.26
C GLY A 89 7.36 7.11 23.32
N ILE A 90 7.12 7.46 22.04
CA ILE A 90 6.61 6.51 21.03
C ILE A 90 7.69 5.46 20.73
N ARG A 91 7.31 4.18 20.78
CA ARG A 91 8.20 3.04 20.49
C ARG A 91 7.64 2.12 19.40
N VAL A 92 6.43 2.38 18.93
CA VAL A 92 5.76 1.56 17.89
C VAL A 92 5.15 2.48 16.84
N VAL A 93 5.49 2.21 15.59
CA VAL A 93 4.87 2.84 14.42
C VAL A 93 4.29 1.74 13.53
N ALA A 94 2.98 1.76 13.29
CA ALA A 94 2.27 0.83 12.42
C ALA A 94 1.97 1.49 11.07
N LEU A 95 2.45 0.90 9.97
CA LEU A 95 2.20 1.36 8.62
C LEU A 95 0.95 0.68 8.05
N ARG A 96 0.00 1.48 7.52
CA ARG A 96 -1.19 0.98 6.80
C ARG A 96 -0.88 0.59 5.34
N CYS A 97 0.37 0.27 5.03
CA CYS A 97 0.83 -0.08 3.69
C CYS A 97 1.90 -1.18 3.73
N ALA A 98 2.17 -1.77 2.60
CA ALA A 98 3.21 -2.80 2.46
C ALA A 98 4.61 -2.19 2.24
N GLY A 99 4.70 -1.12 1.45
CA GLY A 99 5.94 -0.37 1.24
C GLY A 99 6.36 0.40 2.50
N PHE A 100 7.66 0.62 2.66
CA PHE A 100 8.23 1.36 3.79
C PHE A 100 9.38 2.30 3.38
N ASN A 101 9.39 2.74 2.12
CA ASN A 101 10.43 3.65 1.58
C ASN A 101 10.44 5.01 2.29
N GLN A 102 9.33 5.39 2.94
CA GLN A 102 9.19 6.61 3.72
C GLN A 102 9.82 6.52 5.12
N VAL A 103 10.30 5.36 5.51
CA VAL A 103 10.91 5.11 6.83
C VAL A 103 12.42 5.08 6.71
N ASP A 104 13.12 5.74 7.63
CA ASP A 104 14.55 5.55 7.87
C ASP A 104 14.76 4.37 8.83
N PRO A 105 15.15 3.18 8.33
CA PRO A 105 15.27 1.99 9.16
C PRO A 105 16.45 2.05 10.13
N GLU A 106 17.54 2.76 9.80
CA GLU A 106 18.72 2.89 10.64
C GLU A 106 18.39 3.75 11.87
N SER A 107 17.70 4.87 11.68
CA SER A 107 17.22 5.70 12.77
C SER A 107 16.18 4.98 13.64
N ALA A 108 15.26 4.21 13.04
CA ALA A 108 14.29 3.43 13.80
C ALA A 108 14.98 2.41 14.73
N GLU A 109 16.00 1.71 14.23
CA GLU A 109 16.76 0.73 15.01
C GLU A 109 17.55 1.42 16.13
N ARG A 110 18.27 2.49 15.82
CA ARG A 110 19.04 3.29 16.79
C ARG A 110 18.17 3.82 17.93
N LEU A 111 16.93 4.23 17.64
CA LEU A 111 15.99 4.79 18.61
C LEU A 111 15.12 3.73 19.31
N GLY A 112 15.27 2.47 18.96
CA GLY A 112 14.46 1.38 19.51
C GLY A 112 12.98 1.46 19.13
N ILE A 113 12.65 2.05 17.97
CA ILE A 113 11.29 2.14 17.46
C ILE A 113 11.00 0.92 16.58
N THR A 114 9.97 0.17 16.96
CA THR A 114 9.49 -0.98 16.16
C THR A 114 8.59 -0.49 15.04
N ILE A 115 8.95 -0.81 13.80
CA ILE A 115 8.13 -0.53 12.62
C ILE A 115 7.34 -1.78 12.24
N LEU A 116 6.03 -1.68 12.26
CA LEU A 116 5.09 -2.70 11.79
C LEU A 116 4.54 -2.29 10.43
N ARG A 117 4.29 -3.26 9.55
CA ARG A 117 3.68 -2.98 8.24
C ARG A 117 2.74 -4.09 7.83
N VAL A 118 1.90 -3.82 6.84
CA VAL A 118 1.09 -4.85 6.19
C VAL A 118 2.02 -5.65 5.25
N PRO A 119 2.30 -6.94 5.53
CA PRO A 119 3.29 -7.69 4.76
C PRO A 119 2.86 -7.93 3.31
N ALA A 120 1.57 -8.08 3.08
CA ALA A 120 0.95 -8.20 1.77
C ALA A 120 -0.55 -7.91 1.87
N TYR A 121 -1.09 -7.31 0.82
CA TYR A 121 -2.53 -7.21 0.58
C TYR A 121 -2.81 -7.79 -0.82
N SER A 122 -3.97 -7.58 -1.40
CA SER A 122 -4.35 -8.24 -2.64
C SER A 122 -3.43 -7.89 -3.84
N PRO A 123 -2.61 -8.83 -4.35
CA PRO A 123 -1.87 -8.62 -5.59
C PRO A 123 -2.82 -8.53 -6.80
N TYR A 124 -4.01 -9.12 -6.66
CA TYR A 124 -5.08 -9.08 -7.68
C TYR A 124 -5.59 -7.65 -7.89
N ALA A 125 -5.86 -6.90 -6.82
CA ALA A 125 -6.37 -5.54 -6.92
C ALA A 125 -5.47 -4.64 -7.78
N VAL A 126 -4.15 -4.74 -7.60
CA VAL A 126 -3.17 -3.95 -8.37
C VAL A 126 -3.11 -4.41 -9.82
N ALA A 127 -3.07 -5.73 -10.05
CA ALA A 127 -3.01 -6.29 -11.41
C ALA A 127 -4.28 -6.01 -12.22
N GLU A 128 -5.45 -6.16 -11.60
CA GLU A 128 -6.75 -5.86 -12.21
C GLU A 128 -6.87 -4.37 -12.53
N HIS A 129 -6.44 -3.49 -11.62
CA HIS A 129 -6.42 -2.05 -11.88
C HIS A 129 -5.50 -1.70 -13.05
N ALA A 130 -4.31 -2.30 -13.13
CA ALA A 130 -3.39 -2.12 -14.25
C ALA A 130 -4.04 -2.53 -15.59
N MET A 131 -4.74 -3.66 -15.62
CA MET A 131 -5.48 -4.10 -16.81
C MET A 131 -6.65 -3.16 -17.14
N ALA A 132 -7.38 -2.67 -16.14
CA ALA A 132 -8.46 -1.70 -16.35
C ALA A 132 -7.93 -0.39 -16.96
N MET A 133 -6.78 0.09 -16.49
CA MET A 133 -6.11 1.28 -17.05
C MET A 133 -5.65 1.03 -18.49
N LEU A 134 -5.07 -0.14 -18.78
CA LEU A 134 -4.65 -0.53 -20.12
C LEU A 134 -5.85 -0.54 -21.08
N LEU A 135 -6.93 -1.22 -20.72
CA LEU A 135 -8.16 -1.28 -21.52
C LEU A 135 -8.79 0.11 -21.69
N THR A 136 -8.84 0.91 -20.64
CA THR A 136 -9.34 2.30 -20.70
C THR A 136 -8.55 3.13 -21.70
N SER A 137 -7.21 2.97 -21.70
CA SER A 137 -6.32 3.70 -22.61
C SER A 137 -6.53 3.29 -24.05
N ILE A 138 -6.44 2.00 -24.38
CA ILE A 138 -6.50 1.50 -25.77
C ILE A 138 -7.91 1.56 -26.36
N ARG A 139 -8.96 1.35 -25.56
CA ARG A 139 -10.36 1.43 -26.00
C ARG A 139 -10.95 2.83 -25.83
N ARG A 140 -10.16 3.80 -25.30
CA ARG A 140 -10.55 5.20 -25.10
C ARG A 140 -11.83 5.38 -24.28
N ILE A 141 -12.09 4.50 -23.32
CA ILE A 141 -13.33 4.45 -22.53
C ILE A 141 -13.63 5.80 -21.86
N HIS A 142 -12.61 6.43 -21.26
CA HIS A 142 -12.72 7.75 -20.62
C HIS A 142 -13.17 8.85 -21.61
N LYS A 143 -12.66 8.82 -22.84
CA LYS A 143 -13.06 9.80 -23.89
C LYS A 143 -14.47 9.53 -24.39
N ALA A 144 -14.83 8.23 -24.57
CA ALA A 144 -16.18 7.85 -24.95
C ALA A 144 -17.21 8.30 -23.91
N TYR A 145 -16.91 8.09 -22.63
CA TYR A 145 -17.77 8.51 -21.53
C TYR A 145 -18.04 10.03 -21.55
N ILE A 146 -17.00 10.87 -21.67
CA ILE A 146 -17.15 12.33 -21.73
C ILE A 146 -18.00 12.72 -22.93
N ARG A 147 -17.69 12.19 -24.13
CA ARG A 147 -18.42 12.54 -25.36
C ARG A 147 -19.89 12.17 -25.28
N THR A 148 -20.23 10.98 -24.81
CA THR A 148 -21.62 10.55 -24.71
C THR A 148 -22.42 11.39 -23.72
N ARG A 149 -21.80 11.86 -22.64
CA ARG A 149 -22.42 12.84 -21.73
C ARG A 149 -22.74 14.16 -22.42
N ASP A 150 -21.93 14.56 -23.40
CA ASP A 150 -22.13 15.79 -24.20
C ASP A 150 -22.97 15.52 -25.46
N PHE A 151 -23.70 14.40 -25.53
CA PHE A 151 -24.49 13.94 -26.68
C PHE A 151 -23.71 13.89 -28.00
N ASN A 152 -22.39 13.72 -27.94
CA ASN A 152 -21.50 13.58 -29.08
C ASN A 152 -21.21 12.09 -29.35
N PHE A 153 -21.83 11.52 -30.35
CA PHE A 153 -21.70 10.11 -30.75
C PHE A 153 -20.72 9.90 -31.91
N SER A 154 -19.92 10.90 -32.28
CA SER A 154 -18.91 10.78 -33.33
C SER A 154 -17.83 9.79 -32.95
N LEU A 155 -17.47 8.89 -33.88
CA LEU A 155 -16.40 7.91 -33.74
C LEU A 155 -15.01 8.46 -34.09
N ASN A 156 -14.91 9.72 -34.53
CA ASN A 156 -13.63 10.34 -34.88
C ASN A 156 -12.63 10.27 -33.71
N ASN A 157 -11.43 9.77 -33.98
CA ASN A 157 -10.36 9.57 -32.98
C ASN A 157 -10.75 8.65 -31.81
N MET A 158 -11.70 7.72 -32.02
CA MET A 158 -12.11 6.73 -31.03
C MET A 158 -11.60 5.31 -31.35
N THR A 159 -10.88 5.15 -32.48
CA THR A 159 -10.31 3.86 -32.88
C THR A 159 -9.31 3.35 -31.82
N GLY A 160 -9.50 2.13 -31.39
CA GLY A 160 -8.59 1.37 -30.54
C GLY A 160 -8.05 0.16 -31.27
N PHE A 161 -7.48 -0.78 -30.51
CA PHE A 161 -7.02 -2.07 -31.05
C PHE A 161 -7.30 -3.19 -30.04
N ASP A 162 -7.26 -4.44 -30.50
CA ASP A 162 -7.46 -5.61 -29.67
C ASP A 162 -6.14 -6.05 -29.05
N LEU A 163 -6.20 -6.54 -27.80
CA LEU A 163 -5.04 -7.11 -27.12
C LEU A 163 -4.70 -8.51 -27.60
N HIS A 164 -5.69 -9.24 -28.12
CA HIS A 164 -5.50 -10.60 -28.62
C HIS A 164 -4.37 -10.67 -29.67
N GLY A 165 -3.46 -11.62 -29.50
CA GLY A 165 -2.30 -11.80 -30.37
C GLY A 165 -1.19 -10.75 -30.23
N LYS A 166 -1.37 -9.73 -29.39
CA LYS A 166 -0.32 -8.73 -29.10
C LYS A 166 0.69 -9.27 -28.11
N THR A 167 1.84 -8.61 -28.06
CA THR A 167 2.89 -8.91 -27.08
C THR A 167 2.88 -7.86 -25.97
N VAL A 168 2.95 -8.32 -24.73
CA VAL A 168 3.12 -7.47 -23.54
C VAL A 168 4.50 -7.73 -22.94
N GLY A 169 5.22 -6.65 -22.66
CA GLY A 169 6.45 -6.68 -21.86
C GLY A 169 6.12 -6.43 -20.39
N ILE A 170 6.60 -7.29 -19.49
CA ILE A 170 6.37 -7.18 -18.05
C ILE A 170 7.71 -7.05 -17.35
N ILE A 171 7.90 -5.93 -16.65
CA ILE A 171 9.08 -5.64 -15.83
C ILE A 171 8.71 -5.91 -14.38
N GLY A 172 9.33 -6.91 -13.79
CA GLY A 172 9.02 -7.41 -12.45
C GLY A 172 8.05 -8.60 -12.46
N THR A 173 8.57 -9.76 -12.07
CA THR A 173 7.84 -11.05 -12.05
C THR A 173 7.50 -11.51 -10.63
N GLY A 174 7.38 -10.55 -9.70
CA GLY A 174 6.90 -10.79 -8.35
C GLY A 174 5.40 -11.16 -8.31
N ARG A 175 4.81 -11.16 -7.12
CA ARG A 175 3.41 -11.58 -6.91
C ARG A 175 2.42 -10.86 -7.84
N ILE A 176 2.50 -9.53 -7.94
CA ILE A 176 1.62 -8.71 -8.77
C ILE A 176 1.87 -8.99 -10.25
N GLY A 177 3.15 -9.02 -10.69
CA GLY A 177 3.51 -9.30 -12.08
C GLY A 177 2.98 -10.65 -12.55
N ARG A 178 3.05 -11.69 -11.73
CA ARG A 178 2.51 -13.03 -12.05
C ARG A 178 1.00 -13.00 -12.26
N VAL A 179 0.25 -12.35 -11.37
CA VAL A 179 -1.21 -12.20 -11.56
C VAL A 179 -1.52 -11.42 -12.83
N PHE A 180 -0.77 -10.34 -13.12
CA PHE A 180 -0.96 -9.57 -14.34
C PHE A 180 -0.66 -10.39 -15.61
N MET A 181 0.37 -11.25 -15.58
CA MET A 181 0.66 -12.19 -16.67
C MET A 181 -0.51 -13.14 -16.92
N ASP A 182 -1.13 -13.69 -15.88
CA ASP A 182 -2.27 -14.60 -16.03
C ASP A 182 -3.48 -13.90 -16.64
N ILE A 183 -3.74 -12.66 -16.25
CA ILE A 183 -4.76 -11.81 -16.87
C ILE A 183 -4.44 -11.61 -18.38
N CYS A 184 -3.19 -11.27 -18.72
CA CYS A 184 -2.75 -11.07 -20.09
C CYS A 184 -2.87 -12.37 -20.94
N ARG A 185 -2.56 -13.54 -20.36
CA ARG A 185 -2.80 -14.84 -21.02
C ARG A 185 -4.27 -15.05 -21.33
N GLY A 186 -5.18 -14.69 -20.41
CA GLY A 186 -6.63 -14.72 -20.62
C GLY A 186 -7.09 -13.86 -21.80
N PHE A 187 -6.36 -12.77 -22.12
CA PHE A 187 -6.58 -11.95 -23.30
C PHE A 187 -5.93 -12.51 -24.59
N GLY A 188 -5.29 -13.68 -24.53
CA GLY A 188 -4.59 -14.26 -25.69
C GLY A 188 -3.33 -13.50 -26.10
N MET A 189 -2.68 -12.81 -25.14
CA MET A 189 -1.44 -12.07 -25.40
C MET A 189 -0.21 -12.97 -25.29
N ARG A 190 0.84 -12.62 -26.03
CA ARG A 190 2.18 -13.17 -25.84
C ARG A 190 2.89 -12.39 -24.75
N ILE A 191 3.60 -13.06 -23.86
CA ILE A 191 4.29 -12.44 -22.72
C ILE A 191 5.78 -12.48 -22.97
N LEU A 192 6.46 -11.35 -22.72
CA LEU A 192 7.89 -11.24 -22.52
C LEU A 192 8.11 -10.65 -21.12
N ALA A 193 9.08 -11.18 -20.40
CA ALA A 193 9.31 -10.77 -19.03
C ALA A 193 10.77 -10.36 -18.80
N TYR A 194 10.95 -9.37 -17.95
CA TYR A 194 12.25 -8.99 -17.41
C TYR A 194 12.15 -8.92 -15.87
N ASP A 195 13.13 -9.48 -15.20
CA ASP A 195 13.32 -9.32 -13.76
C ASP A 195 14.81 -9.33 -13.44
N LYS A 196 15.23 -8.51 -12.49
CA LYS A 196 16.61 -8.52 -11.99
C LYS A 196 16.95 -9.86 -11.32
N TYR A 197 15.93 -10.51 -10.75
CA TYR A 197 16.04 -11.79 -10.05
C TYR A 197 14.96 -12.75 -10.59
N PRO A 198 15.16 -13.28 -11.83
CA PRO A 198 14.16 -14.14 -12.46
C PRO A 198 13.96 -15.42 -11.63
N ALA A 199 12.72 -15.90 -11.57
CA ALA A 199 12.42 -17.17 -10.93
C ALA A 199 12.77 -18.34 -11.87
N GLU A 200 13.46 -19.34 -11.34
CA GLU A 200 13.90 -20.52 -12.12
C GLU A 200 12.74 -21.44 -12.54
N ASP A 201 11.62 -21.39 -11.81
CA ASP A 201 10.46 -22.28 -11.99
C ASP A 201 9.45 -21.80 -13.05
N MET A 202 9.73 -20.68 -13.72
CA MET A 202 8.77 -20.08 -14.63
C MET A 202 9.05 -20.43 -16.09
N SER A 203 8.08 -21.04 -16.76
CA SER A 203 8.03 -21.23 -18.22
C SER A 203 7.74 -19.91 -18.97
N ILE A 204 8.38 -18.81 -18.55
CA ILE A 204 8.20 -17.48 -19.12
C ILE A 204 9.45 -17.13 -19.89
N PRO A 205 9.34 -16.63 -21.12
CA PRO A 205 10.49 -16.16 -21.89
C PRO A 205 11.03 -14.86 -21.25
N TYR A 206 12.01 -15.00 -20.38
CA TYR A 206 12.78 -13.85 -19.91
C TYR A 206 13.63 -13.27 -21.02
N VAL A 207 13.66 -11.95 -21.07
CA VAL A 207 14.52 -11.17 -21.97
C VAL A 207 15.58 -10.45 -21.13
N THR A 208 16.75 -10.25 -21.73
CA THR A 208 17.91 -9.54 -21.15
C THR A 208 17.82 -8.05 -21.42
#